data_7417c34395858679f671e822250a10ed
#
_entry.id   7417c34395858679f671e822250a10ed
#
_cell.length_a   1.000
_cell.length_b   1.000
_cell.length_c   1.000
_cell.angle_alpha   90.00
_cell.angle_beta   90.00
_cell.angle_gamma   90.00
#
_symmetry.space_group_name_H-M   'P 1'
#
loop_
_entity.id
_entity.type
_entity.pdbx_description
1 polymer ?
#
loop_
_entity_poly.entity_id
_entity_poly.type
_entity_poly.pdbx_seq_one_letter_code
_entity_poly.pdbx_strand_id
1 'polypeptide(L)'
;MSQSKTRLEVRDLVTIGVFGVIYFVCMFAVGMMGVVPILYLLYPMVFGVVGGPIVLLFMAKVQKPWALVIFGMITPIIMFLFGHTLLVPGIALVTMLVAEGIRRIGKYRSLRYNMLAYVVMATILCSSLLQMLVMKARYLQLTEAEMGREYTEALEKLISVRNMGLVYLGAVLGGIVGAFLGRKLLKKHFEKAGIV
;
A
#
# COMPACT_ATOMS: atom_id res chain seq x y z
N MET A 1 5.09 36.84 1.30
CA MET A 1 5.31 35.46 1.76
C MET A 1 4.64 34.49 0.79
N SER A 2 5.44 33.68 0.12
CA SER A 2 5.05 32.93 -1.08
C SER A 2 4.02 31.81 -0.80
N GLN A 3 2.80 31.95 -1.30
CA GLN A 3 1.76 30.91 -1.30
C GLN A 3 2.05 29.73 -2.26
N SER A 4 3.14 29.77 -3.01
CA SER A 4 3.47 28.76 -4.05
C SER A 4 3.92 27.39 -3.50
N LYS A 5 4.20 27.27 -2.22
CA LYS A 5 4.77 26.03 -1.63
C LYS A 5 3.74 24.97 -1.23
N THR A 6 2.45 25.24 -1.30
CA THR A 6 1.40 24.29 -0.87
C THR A 6 0.69 23.54 -2.00
N ARG A 7 0.79 24.01 -3.23
CA ARG A 7 0.14 23.38 -4.39
C ARG A 7 1.07 22.37 -5.07
N LEU A 8 0.49 21.27 -5.57
CA LEU A 8 1.20 20.31 -6.40
C LEU A 8 1.57 20.95 -7.74
N GLU A 9 2.81 20.74 -8.15
CA GLU A 9 3.35 21.18 -9.43
C GLU A 9 3.47 19.98 -10.38
N VAL A 10 3.64 20.22 -11.68
CA VAL A 10 3.84 19.16 -12.69
C VAL A 10 4.98 18.23 -12.30
N ARG A 11 6.09 18.76 -11.78
CA ARG A 11 7.21 17.97 -11.28
C ARG A 11 6.83 16.99 -10.16
N ASP A 12 5.91 17.41 -9.27
CA ASP A 12 5.43 16.53 -8.20
C ASP A 12 4.57 15.39 -8.77
N LEU A 13 3.70 15.70 -9.74
CA LEU A 13 2.86 14.72 -10.42
C LEU A 13 3.71 13.69 -11.19
N VAL A 14 4.77 14.13 -11.86
CA VAL A 14 5.75 13.21 -12.49
C VAL A 14 6.40 12.32 -11.44
N THR A 15 6.81 12.90 -10.31
CA THR A 15 7.40 12.12 -9.21
C THR A 15 6.40 11.10 -8.64
N ILE A 16 5.13 11.50 -8.45
CA ILE A 16 4.05 10.60 -8.02
C ILE A 16 3.89 9.44 -9.01
N GLY A 17 3.87 9.73 -10.31
CA GLY A 17 3.75 8.70 -11.37
C GLY A 17 4.93 7.73 -11.36
N VAL A 18 6.16 8.22 -11.33
CA VAL A 18 7.37 7.37 -11.32
C VAL A 18 7.39 6.45 -10.08
N PHE A 19 7.18 7.02 -8.89
CA PHE A 19 7.14 6.20 -7.67
C PHE A 19 5.93 5.27 -7.64
N GLY A 20 4.80 5.68 -8.23
CA GLY A 20 3.61 4.84 -8.38
C GLY A 20 3.89 3.59 -9.22
N VAL A 21 4.59 3.75 -10.35
CA VAL A 21 5.02 2.61 -11.19
C VAL A 21 5.97 1.70 -10.43
N ILE A 22 7.00 2.25 -9.77
CA ILE A 22 7.95 1.45 -8.97
C ILE A 22 7.20 0.66 -7.87
N TYR A 23 6.32 1.33 -7.16
CA TYR A 23 5.51 0.71 -6.11
C TYR A 23 4.62 -0.41 -6.67
N PHE A 24 3.93 -0.17 -7.79
CA PHE A 24 3.08 -1.14 -8.44
C PHE A 24 3.86 -2.37 -8.93
N VAL A 25 5.01 -2.17 -9.59
CA VAL A 25 5.86 -3.27 -10.07
C VAL A 25 6.39 -4.11 -8.90
N CYS A 26 6.86 -3.48 -7.84
CA CYS A 26 7.30 -4.20 -6.64
C CYS A 26 6.14 -4.93 -5.97
N MET A 27 4.94 -4.31 -5.91
CA MET A 27 3.74 -4.94 -5.39
C MET A 27 3.37 -6.18 -6.20
N PHE A 28 3.40 -6.08 -7.52
CA PHE A 28 3.09 -7.20 -8.42
C PHE A 28 4.11 -8.34 -8.25
N ALA A 29 5.41 -8.02 -8.20
CA ALA A 29 6.46 -9.00 -7.99
C ALA A 29 6.31 -9.77 -6.66
N VAL A 30 6.04 -9.07 -5.56
CA VAL A 30 5.75 -9.72 -4.26
C VAL A 30 4.42 -10.46 -4.33
N GLY A 31 3.42 -9.94 -5.07
CA GLY A 31 2.12 -10.54 -5.28
C GLY A 31 2.16 -11.93 -5.94
N MET A 32 3.24 -12.24 -6.69
CA MET A 32 3.46 -13.59 -7.24
C MET A 32 3.50 -14.69 -6.16
N MET A 33 3.74 -14.33 -4.91
CA MET A 33 3.57 -15.26 -3.78
C MET A 33 2.14 -15.81 -3.70
N GLY A 34 1.17 -15.07 -4.23
CA GLY A 34 -0.24 -15.43 -4.26
C GLY A 34 -0.57 -16.70 -5.08
N VAL A 35 0.36 -17.22 -5.89
CA VAL A 35 0.22 -18.52 -6.57
C VAL A 35 0.02 -19.66 -5.56
N VAL A 36 0.52 -19.50 -4.33
CA VAL A 36 0.31 -20.46 -3.23
C VAL A 36 -0.70 -19.84 -2.25
N PRO A 37 -1.88 -20.47 -1.99
CA PRO A 37 -2.95 -19.88 -1.20
C PRO A 37 -2.54 -19.38 0.19
N ILE A 38 -1.71 -20.15 0.91
CA ILE A 38 -1.25 -19.75 2.25
C ILE A 38 -0.30 -18.53 2.18
N LEU A 39 0.54 -18.43 1.14
CA LEU A 39 1.46 -17.32 0.96
C LEU A 39 0.72 -16.04 0.55
N TYR A 40 -0.45 -16.19 -0.07
CA TYR A 40 -1.31 -15.05 -0.39
C TYR A 40 -1.77 -14.29 0.86
N LEU A 41 -2.00 -14.98 1.98
CA LEU A 41 -2.31 -14.33 3.26
C LEU A 41 -1.11 -13.59 3.87
N LEU A 42 0.12 -14.01 3.54
CA LEU A 42 1.34 -13.35 4.02
C LEU A 42 1.76 -12.15 3.14
N TYR A 43 1.21 -12.06 1.94
CA TYR A 43 1.54 -11.03 0.96
C TYR A 43 1.48 -9.58 1.52
N PRO A 44 0.43 -9.14 2.25
CA PRO A 44 0.39 -7.79 2.80
C PRO A 44 1.50 -7.51 3.82
N MET A 45 1.91 -8.52 4.60
CA MET A 45 3.03 -8.42 5.53
C MET A 45 4.35 -8.22 4.78
N VAL A 46 4.64 -9.09 3.81
CA VAL A 46 5.90 -9.04 3.05
C VAL A 46 6.01 -7.73 2.27
N PHE A 47 4.92 -7.34 1.59
CA PHE A 47 4.92 -6.08 0.87
C PHE A 47 4.98 -4.86 1.80
N GLY A 48 4.40 -4.95 3.00
CA GLY A 48 4.57 -3.93 4.04
C GLY A 48 6.05 -3.68 4.38
N VAL A 49 6.90 -4.71 4.33
CA VAL A 49 8.35 -4.56 4.51
C VAL A 49 9.01 -3.92 3.30
N VAL A 50 8.71 -4.41 2.09
CA VAL A 50 9.34 -3.98 0.83
C VAL A 50 8.93 -2.57 0.43
N GLY A 51 7.67 -2.21 0.60
CA GLY A 51 7.11 -0.92 0.21
C GLY A 51 7.60 0.26 1.05
N GLY A 52 8.06 0.01 2.31
CA GLY A 52 8.47 1.06 3.23
C GLY A 52 9.54 2.01 2.70
N PRO A 53 10.67 1.51 2.22
CA PRO A 53 11.71 2.33 1.61
C PRO A 53 11.20 3.20 0.45
N ILE A 54 10.37 2.62 -0.43
CA ILE A 54 9.82 3.30 -1.61
C ILE A 54 8.94 4.47 -1.19
N VAL A 55 7.99 4.19 -0.28
CA VAL A 55 7.00 5.18 0.14
C VAL A 55 7.62 6.26 1.02
N LEU A 56 8.54 5.91 1.92
CA LEU A 56 9.21 6.93 2.75
C LEU A 56 10.10 7.83 1.92
N LEU A 57 10.80 7.29 0.90
CA LEU A 57 11.57 8.12 -0.03
C LEU A 57 10.66 9.05 -0.83
N PHE A 58 9.53 8.54 -1.32
CA PHE A 58 8.51 9.34 -1.97
C PHE A 58 8.02 10.49 -1.07
N MET A 59 7.63 10.16 0.19
CA MET A 59 7.15 11.16 1.16
C MET A 59 8.20 12.21 1.50
N ALA A 60 9.48 11.85 1.50
CA ALA A 60 10.58 12.78 1.74
C ALA A 60 10.80 13.74 0.55
N LYS A 61 10.63 13.24 -0.69
CA LYS A 61 10.73 14.05 -1.92
C LYS A 61 9.52 14.96 -2.13
N VAL A 62 8.29 14.47 -1.87
CA VAL A 62 7.05 15.22 -2.10
C VAL A 62 6.38 15.55 -0.76
N GLN A 63 6.80 16.67 -0.18
CA GLN A 63 6.32 17.16 1.12
C GLN A 63 5.10 18.11 0.97
N LYS A 64 4.18 17.75 0.07
CA LYS A 64 3.01 18.58 -0.27
C LYS A 64 1.70 17.86 0.08
N PRO A 65 0.63 18.63 0.41
CA PRO A 65 -0.70 18.06 0.67
C PRO A 65 -1.20 17.23 -0.51
N TRP A 66 -1.99 16.19 -0.21
CA TRP A 66 -2.65 15.31 -1.16
C TRP A 66 -1.74 14.42 -2.02
N ALA A 67 -0.42 14.65 -1.98
CA ALA A 67 0.52 13.84 -2.77
C ALA A 67 0.43 12.35 -2.43
N LEU A 68 0.30 12.02 -1.12
CA LEU A 68 0.20 10.63 -0.68
C LEU A 68 -1.14 10.00 -1.09
N VAL A 69 -2.24 10.76 -1.06
CA VAL A 69 -3.56 10.26 -1.48
C VAL A 69 -3.52 9.91 -2.96
N ILE A 70 -3.02 10.81 -3.82
CA ILE A 70 -2.91 10.55 -5.25
C ILE A 70 -2.03 9.33 -5.51
N PHE A 71 -0.86 9.27 -4.88
CA PHE A 71 0.06 8.14 -5.00
C PHE A 71 -0.59 6.81 -4.57
N GLY A 72 -1.22 6.79 -3.39
CA GLY A 72 -1.79 5.58 -2.81
C GLY A 72 -3.06 5.10 -3.52
N MET A 73 -3.75 5.97 -4.27
CA MET A 73 -4.94 5.61 -5.05
C MET A 73 -4.61 5.01 -6.42
N ILE A 74 -3.39 5.19 -6.95
CA ILE A 74 -3.00 4.64 -8.27
C ILE A 74 -3.24 3.13 -8.32
N THR A 75 -2.67 2.38 -7.39
CA THR A 75 -2.76 0.92 -7.36
C THR A 75 -4.19 0.39 -7.17
N PRO A 76 -4.98 0.88 -6.19
CA PRO A 76 -6.37 0.43 -6.04
C PRO A 76 -7.26 0.74 -7.26
N ILE A 77 -7.02 1.85 -7.94
CA ILE A 77 -7.74 2.19 -9.19
C ILE A 77 -7.36 1.20 -10.30
N ILE A 78 -6.08 0.91 -10.47
CA ILE A 78 -5.61 -0.08 -11.44
C ILE A 78 -6.21 -1.45 -11.12
N MET A 79 -6.22 -1.88 -9.85
CA MET A 79 -6.82 -3.15 -9.43
C MET A 79 -8.32 -3.20 -9.73
N PHE A 80 -9.04 -2.09 -9.52
CA PHE A 80 -10.45 -2.00 -9.90
C PHE A 80 -10.66 -2.17 -11.41
N LEU A 81 -9.80 -1.59 -12.24
CA LEU A 81 -9.85 -1.75 -13.70
C LEU A 81 -9.54 -3.20 -14.13
N PHE A 82 -8.76 -3.94 -13.33
CA PHE A 82 -8.49 -5.37 -13.53
C PHE A 82 -9.56 -6.30 -12.93
N GLY A 83 -10.72 -5.78 -12.57
CA GLY A 83 -11.88 -6.59 -12.16
C GLY A 83 -12.09 -6.72 -10.65
N HIS A 84 -11.26 -6.09 -9.82
CA HIS A 84 -11.54 -6.01 -8.39
C HIS A 84 -12.80 -5.19 -8.12
N THR A 85 -13.44 -5.42 -6.98
CA THR A 85 -14.68 -4.74 -6.63
C THR A 85 -14.42 -3.29 -6.18
N LEU A 86 -15.46 -2.44 -6.24
CA LEU A 86 -15.40 -1.05 -5.77
C LEU A 86 -15.04 -0.93 -4.27
N LEU A 87 -15.16 -2.04 -3.53
CA LEU A 87 -14.74 -2.12 -2.12
C LEU A 87 -13.24 -1.79 -1.97
N VAL A 88 -12.40 -2.23 -2.93
CA VAL A 88 -10.93 -2.03 -2.87
C VAL A 88 -10.56 -0.53 -2.93
N PRO A 89 -10.94 0.23 -3.95
CA PRO A 89 -10.63 1.66 -3.98
C PRO A 89 -11.40 2.45 -2.90
N GLY A 90 -12.59 2.00 -2.47
CA GLY A 90 -13.33 2.63 -1.39
C GLY A 90 -12.60 2.57 -0.05
N ILE A 91 -12.15 1.39 0.37
CA ILE A 91 -11.34 1.22 1.59
C ILE A 91 -10.00 1.94 1.47
N ALA A 92 -9.36 1.84 0.30
CA ALA A 92 -8.11 2.53 0.05
C ALA A 92 -8.24 4.04 0.24
N LEU A 93 -9.31 4.65 -0.28
CA LEU A 93 -9.56 6.09 -0.11
C LEU A 93 -9.67 6.48 1.37
N VAL A 94 -10.46 5.74 2.15
CA VAL A 94 -10.59 6.01 3.60
C VAL A 94 -9.23 5.87 4.29
N THR A 95 -8.51 4.80 4.01
CA THR A 95 -7.17 4.56 4.58
C THR A 95 -6.19 5.66 4.20
N MET A 96 -6.21 6.12 2.94
CA MET A 96 -5.34 7.20 2.48
C MET A 96 -5.69 8.55 3.09
N LEU A 97 -6.97 8.84 3.33
CA LEU A 97 -7.39 10.06 4.01
C LEU A 97 -6.90 10.08 5.47
N VAL A 98 -6.93 8.93 6.16
CA VAL A 98 -6.36 8.79 7.51
C VAL A 98 -4.84 9.01 7.48
N ALA A 99 -4.14 8.37 6.54
CA ALA A 99 -2.68 8.53 6.38
C ALA A 99 -2.30 9.99 6.05
N GLU A 100 -3.08 10.66 5.21
CA GLU A 100 -2.89 12.08 4.88
C GLU A 100 -3.12 12.98 6.10
N GLY A 101 -4.15 12.70 6.89
CA GLY A 101 -4.41 13.38 8.16
C GLY A 101 -3.22 13.30 9.13
N ILE A 102 -2.62 12.10 9.26
CA ILE A 102 -1.41 11.88 10.07
C ILE A 102 -0.24 12.71 9.52
N ARG A 103 -0.01 12.73 8.21
CA ARG A 103 1.05 13.54 7.60
C ARG A 103 0.83 15.04 7.81
N ARG A 104 -0.43 15.49 7.75
CA ARG A 104 -0.80 16.89 8.00
C ARG A 104 -0.42 17.34 9.41
N ILE A 105 -0.66 16.51 10.43
CA ILE A 105 -0.21 16.77 11.81
C ILE A 105 1.31 16.93 11.86
N GLY A 106 2.06 16.11 11.12
CA GLY A 106 3.52 16.20 10.98
C GLY A 106 4.03 17.28 10.04
N LYS A 107 3.14 18.17 9.55
CA LYS A 107 3.45 19.24 8.58
C LYS A 107 4.19 18.74 7.33
N TYR A 108 3.93 17.49 6.93
CA TYR A 108 4.51 16.79 5.77
C TYR A 108 6.02 16.57 5.81
N ARG A 109 6.72 17.01 6.85
CA ARG A 109 8.19 16.95 6.98
C ARG A 109 8.66 16.00 8.06
N SER A 110 7.83 15.73 9.06
CA SER A 110 8.20 14.89 10.19
C SER A 110 8.32 13.42 9.78
N LEU A 111 9.54 12.87 9.90
CA LEU A 111 9.79 11.47 9.58
C LEU A 111 8.95 10.51 10.44
N ARG A 112 8.71 10.83 11.72
CA ARG A 112 7.87 10.02 12.62
C ARG A 112 6.44 9.90 12.10
N TYR A 113 5.83 11.02 11.71
CA TYR A 113 4.47 11.04 11.16
C TYR A 113 4.41 10.40 9.77
N ASN A 114 5.44 10.54 8.94
CA ASN A 114 5.54 9.82 7.68
C ASN A 114 5.62 8.29 7.88
N MET A 115 6.37 7.82 8.89
CA MET A 115 6.41 6.40 9.26
C MET A 115 5.03 5.89 9.70
N LEU A 116 4.33 6.63 10.59
CA LEU A 116 2.98 6.26 11.03
C LEU A 116 1.99 6.24 9.86
N ALA A 117 2.02 7.25 9.00
CA ALA A 117 1.18 7.30 7.79
C ALA A 117 1.45 6.11 6.86
N TYR A 118 2.71 5.69 6.75
CA TYR A 118 3.06 4.49 5.97
C TYR A 118 2.50 3.20 6.59
N VAL A 119 2.57 3.04 7.90
CA VAL A 119 2.00 1.86 8.58
C VAL A 119 0.50 1.75 8.31
N VAL A 120 -0.23 2.88 8.35
CA VAL A 120 -1.64 2.91 7.97
C VAL A 120 -1.81 2.56 6.49
N MET A 121 -1.03 3.16 5.60
CA MET A 121 -1.07 2.87 4.17
C MET A 121 -0.81 1.39 3.86
N ALA A 122 0.09 0.72 4.59
CA ALA A 122 0.42 -0.69 4.36
C ALA A 122 -0.81 -1.62 4.50
N THR A 123 -1.85 -1.21 5.23
CA THR A 123 -3.09 -1.99 5.37
C THR A 123 -4.00 -1.93 4.14
N ILE A 124 -3.72 -1.08 3.15
CA ILE A 124 -4.53 -0.99 1.91
C ILE A 124 -4.62 -2.34 1.20
N LEU A 125 -3.53 -3.11 1.20
CA LEU A 125 -3.50 -4.42 0.54
C LEU A 125 -4.48 -5.43 1.16
N CYS A 126 -4.81 -5.24 2.43
CA CYS A 126 -5.82 -6.07 3.09
C CYS A 126 -7.22 -5.87 2.49
N SER A 127 -7.48 -4.77 1.77
CA SER A 127 -8.77 -4.52 1.14
C SER A 127 -9.09 -5.53 0.02
N SER A 128 -8.08 -5.99 -0.71
CA SER A 128 -8.24 -7.03 -1.73
C SER A 128 -8.56 -8.40 -1.11
N LEU A 129 -7.99 -8.70 0.07
CA LEU A 129 -8.32 -9.92 0.80
C LEU A 129 -9.66 -9.79 1.55
N LEU A 130 -10.02 -8.60 2.01
CA LEU A 130 -11.30 -8.38 2.70
C LEU A 130 -12.51 -8.65 1.79
N GLN A 131 -12.40 -8.39 0.48
CA GLN A 131 -13.47 -8.77 -0.47
C GLN A 131 -13.75 -10.28 -0.49
N MET A 132 -12.75 -11.12 -0.13
CA MET A 132 -12.93 -12.57 0.02
C MET A 132 -13.93 -12.92 1.12
N LEU A 133 -14.02 -12.11 2.19
CA LEU A 133 -15.02 -12.28 3.25
C LEU A 133 -16.37 -11.67 2.88
N VAL A 134 -16.36 -10.44 2.36
CA VAL A 134 -17.57 -9.64 2.14
C VAL A 134 -18.32 -10.10 0.89
N MET A 135 -17.60 -10.52 -0.14
CA MET A 135 -18.13 -10.90 -1.45
C MET A 135 -17.67 -12.31 -1.86
N LYS A 136 -17.68 -13.24 -0.90
CA LYS A 136 -17.10 -14.58 -1.02
C LYS A 136 -17.49 -15.30 -2.31
N ALA A 137 -18.78 -15.41 -2.60
CA ALA A 137 -19.27 -16.16 -3.76
C ALA A 137 -18.70 -15.62 -5.08
N ARG A 138 -18.76 -14.29 -5.27
CA ARG A 138 -18.22 -13.65 -6.49
C ARG A 138 -16.70 -13.80 -6.58
N TYR A 139 -16.03 -13.66 -5.44
CA TYR A 139 -14.57 -13.78 -5.40
C TYR A 139 -14.11 -15.19 -5.78
N LEU A 140 -14.74 -16.24 -5.22
CA LEU A 140 -14.42 -17.63 -5.51
C LEU A 140 -14.70 -17.98 -6.99
N GLN A 141 -15.80 -17.49 -7.57
CA GLN A 141 -16.09 -17.69 -8.99
C GLN A 141 -14.99 -17.11 -9.89
N LEU A 142 -14.52 -15.90 -9.62
CA LEU A 142 -13.44 -15.27 -10.39
C LEU A 142 -12.13 -16.03 -10.20
N THR A 143 -11.82 -16.41 -8.96
CA THR A 143 -10.60 -17.16 -8.65
C THR A 143 -10.60 -18.54 -9.32
N GLU A 144 -11.74 -19.23 -9.37
CA GLU A 144 -11.85 -20.53 -10.04
C GLU A 144 -11.62 -20.41 -11.56
N ALA A 145 -12.10 -19.33 -12.17
CA ALA A 145 -11.89 -19.06 -13.59
C ALA A 145 -10.41 -18.75 -13.93
N GLU A 146 -9.68 -18.12 -13.02
CA GLU A 146 -8.29 -17.67 -13.24
C GLU A 146 -7.24 -18.69 -12.76
N MET A 147 -7.46 -19.34 -11.62
CA MET A 147 -6.48 -20.17 -10.90
C MET A 147 -6.88 -21.65 -10.84
N GLY A 148 -8.12 -21.97 -11.23
CA GLY A 148 -8.65 -23.31 -11.21
C GLY A 148 -9.24 -23.72 -9.85
N ARG A 149 -9.94 -24.88 -9.89
CA ARG A 149 -10.75 -25.35 -8.75
C ARG A 149 -9.92 -25.75 -7.53
N GLU A 150 -8.81 -26.45 -7.72
CA GLU A 150 -7.96 -26.92 -6.62
C GLU A 150 -7.42 -25.76 -5.77
N TYR A 151 -6.92 -24.71 -6.44
CA TYR A 151 -6.47 -23.48 -5.79
C TYR A 151 -7.62 -22.82 -5.02
N THR A 152 -8.79 -22.71 -5.64
CA THR A 152 -9.97 -22.04 -5.05
C THR A 152 -10.46 -22.77 -3.81
N GLU A 153 -10.55 -24.09 -3.82
CA GLU A 153 -10.93 -24.91 -2.65
C GLU A 153 -9.91 -24.78 -1.51
N ALA A 154 -8.62 -24.73 -1.83
CA ALA A 154 -7.57 -24.50 -0.84
C ALA A 154 -7.66 -23.10 -0.22
N LEU A 155 -7.90 -22.08 -1.05
CA LEU A 155 -8.06 -20.70 -0.61
C LEU A 155 -9.32 -20.52 0.24
N GLU A 156 -10.44 -21.15 -0.15
CA GLU A 156 -11.71 -21.07 0.58
C GLU A 156 -11.58 -21.51 2.04
N LYS A 157 -10.81 -22.57 2.31
CA LYS A 157 -10.55 -23.08 3.67
C LYS A 157 -9.80 -22.06 4.54
N LEU A 158 -9.08 -21.12 3.92
CA LEU A 158 -8.33 -20.08 4.60
C LEU A 158 -9.15 -18.82 4.87
N ILE A 159 -10.32 -18.66 4.21
CA ILE A 159 -11.19 -17.48 4.37
C ILE A 159 -11.92 -17.58 5.71
N SER A 160 -11.47 -16.78 6.67
CA SER A 160 -12.13 -16.64 7.97
C SER A 160 -11.85 -15.26 8.58
N VAL A 161 -12.73 -14.81 9.47
CA VAL A 161 -12.54 -13.54 10.21
C VAL A 161 -11.24 -13.57 11.01
N ARG A 162 -10.90 -14.71 11.62
CA ARG A 162 -9.66 -14.90 12.37
C ARG A 162 -8.43 -14.70 11.48
N ASN A 163 -8.39 -15.35 10.34
CA ASN A 163 -7.25 -15.23 9.40
C ASN A 163 -7.16 -13.81 8.84
N MET A 164 -8.29 -13.16 8.58
CA MET A 164 -8.28 -11.76 8.16
C MET A 164 -7.70 -10.85 9.25
N GLY A 165 -8.02 -11.07 10.52
CA GLY A 165 -7.39 -10.36 11.63
C GLY A 165 -5.87 -10.55 11.67
N LEU A 166 -5.38 -11.78 11.42
CA LEU A 166 -3.95 -12.07 11.33
C LEU A 166 -3.29 -11.39 10.12
N VAL A 167 -3.99 -11.32 8.98
CA VAL A 167 -3.51 -10.58 7.78
C VAL A 167 -3.33 -9.09 8.09
N TYR A 168 -4.31 -8.45 8.73
CA TYR A 168 -4.19 -7.05 9.14
C TYR A 168 -3.07 -6.82 10.14
N LEU A 169 -2.95 -7.70 11.14
CA LEU A 169 -1.84 -7.65 12.09
C LEU A 169 -0.49 -7.80 11.37
N GLY A 170 -0.39 -8.76 10.45
CA GLY A 170 0.80 -8.96 9.61
C GLY A 170 1.14 -7.73 8.78
N ALA A 171 0.15 -7.10 8.14
CA ALA A 171 0.34 -5.87 7.37
C ALA A 171 0.87 -4.72 8.22
N VAL A 172 0.33 -4.54 9.45
CA VAL A 172 0.81 -3.53 10.40
C VAL A 172 2.26 -3.82 10.82
N LEU A 173 2.56 -5.07 11.19
CA LEU A 173 3.93 -5.48 11.58
C LEU A 173 4.92 -5.29 10.42
N GLY A 174 4.54 -5.73 9.20
CA GLY A 174 5.33 -5.50 7.99
C GLY A 174 5.53 -4.01 7.71
N GLY A 175 4.47 -3.21 7.86
CA GLY A 175 4.51 -1.77 7.72
C GLY A 175 5.48 -1.10 8.71
N ILE A 176 5.48 -1.54 9.98
CA ILE A 176 6.41 -1.05 11.01
C ILE A 176 7.86 -1.37 10.60
N VAL A 177 8.15 -2.64 10.27
CA VAL A 177 9.49 -3.06 9.83
C VAL A 177 9.92 -2.27 8.59
N GLY A 178 9.05 -2.16 7.58
CA GLY A 178 9.30 -1.39 6.36
C GLY A 178 9.56 0.09 6.62
N ALA A 179 8.82 0.69 7.57
CA ALA A 179 9.06 2.07 7.99
C ALA A 179 10.45 2.25 8.61
N PHE A 180 10.90 1.33 9.46
CA PHE A 180 12.24 1.38 10.04
C PHE A 180 13.33 1.17 8.99
N LEU A 181 13.13 0.24 8.04
CA LEU A 181 14.06 0.02 6.92
C LEU A 181 14.15 1.27 6.04
N GLY A 182 13.02 1.86 5.68
CA GLY A 182 12.98 3.09 4.90
C GLY A 182 13.66 4.25 5.61
N ARG A 183 13.45 4.42 6.93
CA ARG A 183 14.17 5.40 7.75
C ARG A 183 15.69 5.20 7.70
N LYS A 184 16.15 3.94 7.86
CA LYS A 184 17.58 3.59 7.84
C LYS A 184 18.22 3.93 6.49
N LEU A 185 17.52 3.59 5.39
CA LEU A 185 17.99 3.88 4.03
C LEU A 185 18.00 5.37 3.73
N LEU A 186 16.96 6.13 4.13
CA LEU A 186 16.93 7.58 4.00
C LEU A 186 18.17 8.23 4.65
N LYS A 187 18.42 7.92 5.93
CA LYS A 187 19.57 8.47 6.65
C LYS A 187 20.91 8.08 6.03
N LYS A 188 21.06 6.83 5.59
CA LYS A 188 22.36 6.33 5.11
C LYS A 188 22.72 6.85 3.73
N HIS A 189 21.77 6.93 2.82
CA HIS A 189 22.05 7.12 1.39
C HIS A 189 21.54 8.45 0.84
N PHE A 190 20.41 8.95 1.31
CA PHE A 190 19.74 10.09 0.67
C PHE A 190 20.03 11.41 1.37
N GLU A 191 20.12 11.45 2.71
CA GLU A 191 20.57 12.65 3.43
C GLU A 191 22.03 12.97 3.08
N LYS A 192 22.91 11.95 3.01
CA LYS A 192 24.33 12.14 2.64
C LYS A 192 24.53 12.57 1.19
N ALA A 193 23.62 12.22 0.30
CA ALA A 193 23.67 12.59 -1.11
C ALA A 193 22.96 13.92 -1.41
N GLY A 194 22.41 14.61 -0.40
CA GLY A 194 21.68 15.87 -0.58
C GLY A 194 20.38 15.73 -1.41
N ILE A 195 19.80 14.51 -1.46
CA ILE A 195 18.62 14.21 -2.27
C ILE A 195 17.33 14.49 -1.49
N VAL A 196 17.41 14.54 -0.16
CA VAL A 196 16.31 14.78 0.79
C VAL A 196 16.78 15.73 1.88
#